data_f55b33d0d2ed7d7acfefe76e7dbe297a
#
_entry.id   f55b33d0d2ed7d7acfefe76e7dbe297a
#
_cell.length_a   1.000
_cell.length_b   1.000
_cell.length_c   1.000
_cell.angle_alpha   90.00
_cell.angle_beta   90.00
_cell.angle_gamma   90.00
#
_symmetry.space_group_name_H-M   'P 1'
#
loop_
_entity.id
_entity.type
_entity.pdbx_description
1 polymer ?
#
loop_
_entity_poly.entity_id
_entity_poly.type
_entity_poly.pdbx_seq_one_letter_code
_entity_poly.pdbx_strand_id
1 'polypeptide(L)'
;MEILEKEGPAYERRKQRFQSWYESVFKWHPNFMYTPNQVINWTEIKKPMSEWKVGLVSSSGAHLRSQKPFDIVSDEGDWSYREIPVETDPKDIMISDSHYDHSDADLDVNCMFPILTLKELVKDGVISSIPSKFYSFMGFVPVPQDLITQTAPEVAQKLADEKVDVVILTPGCAVCHQTLGIIQNIIEGVGITTIMTTLKPELTEQVHVPRAAYLKYPYGYSAGPANDLNMQKTIVKDVLELIPVIKEPGSIVKMPYRWHGHIE
;
A
#
# COMPACT_ATOMS: atom_id res chain seq x y z
N MET A 1 -18.59 6.52 -8.82
CA MET A 1 -17.33 5.73 -8.73
C MET A 1 -17.05 5.14 -10.11
N GLU A 2 -15.83 5.25 -10.60
CA GLU A 2 -15.42 4.77 -11.92
C GLU A 2 -14.45 3.59 -11.72
N ILE A 3 -14.88 2.38 -12.10
CA ILE A 3 -13.99 1.21 -12.17
C ILE A 3 -13.19 1.35 -13.46
N LEU A 4 -11.87 1.16 -13.39
CA LEU A 4 -11.03 1.22 -14.59
C LEU A 4 -11.36 0.05 -15.52
N GLU A 5 -11.54 0.36 -16.80
CA GLU A 5 -11.79 -0.63 -17.86
C GLU A 5 -10.60 -1.59 -17.97
N LYS A 6 -10.88 -2.89 -18.13
CA LYS A 6 -9.87 -3.95 -18.33
C LYS A 6 -9.64 -4.28 -19.82
N GLU A 7 -10.20 -3.48 -20.71
CA GLU A 7 -10.05 -3.58 -22.17
C GLU A 7 -10.23 -2.22 -22.83
N GLY A 8 -10.01 -2.12 -24.12
CA GLY A 8 -10.20 -0.89 -24.88
C GLY A 8 -9.02 0.09 -24.83
N PRO A 9 -9.17 1.28 -25.47
CA PRO A 9 -8.04 2.20 -25.69
C PRO A 9 -7.38 2.73 -24.42
N ALA A 10 -8.14 2.90 -23.32
CA ALA A 10 -7.60 3.39 -22.07
C ALA A 10 -6.72 2.32 -21.38
N TYR A 11 -7.17 1.07 -21.42
CA TYR A 11 -6.40 -0.08 -20.93
C TYR A 11 -5.10 -0.28 -21.73
N GLU A 12 -5.17 -0.23 -23.08
CA GLU A 12 -3.98 -0.37 -23.91
C GLU A 12 -2.94 0.75 -23.65
N ARG A 13 -3.39 1.99 -23.41
CA ARG A 13 -2.48 3.07 -22.99
C ARG A 13 -1.80 2.81 -21.66
N ARG A 14 -2.50 2.17 -20.69
CA ARG A 14 -1.89 1.79 -19.41
C ARG A 14 -0.85 0.68 -19.60
N LYS A 15 -1.14 -0.33 -20.44
CA LYS A 15 -0.16 -1.37 -20.79
C LYS A 15 1.10 -0.79 -21.44
N GLN A 16 0.94 0.16 -22.37
CA GLN A 16 2.10 0.83 -22.98
C GLN A 16 2.93 1.62 -21.95
N ARG A 17 2.28 2.33 -21.01
CA ARG A 17 2.99 3.02 -19.92
C ARG A 17 3.71 2.05 -19.01
N PHE A 18 3.09 0.92 -18.67
CA PHE A 18 3.75 -0.14 -17.93
C PHE A 18 4.97 -0.66 -18.66
N GLN A 19 4.85 -0.97 -19.94
CA GLN A 19 5.96 -1.48 -20.74
C GLN A 19 7.14 -0.50 -20.77
N SER A 20 6.86 0.79 -21.03
CA SER A 20 7.89 1.83 -21.04
C SER A 20 8.57 2.00 -19.68
N TRP A 21 7.80 1.90 -18.59
CA TRP A 21 8.36 1.93 -17.23
C TRP A 21 9.22 0.70 -16.97
N TYR A 22 8.75 -0.48 -17.31
CA TYR A 22 9.48 -1.73 -17.11
C TYR A 22 10.82 -1.75 -17.85
N GLU A 23 10.84 -1.33 -19.11
CA GLU A 23 12.06 -1.19 -19.91
C GLU A 23 13.05 -0.19 -19.28
N SER A 24 12.54 0.90 -18.71
CA SER A 24 13.35 1.89 -18.00
C SER A 24 13.96 1.30 -16.72
N VAL A 25 13.17 0.62 -15.90
CA VAL A 25 13.65 -0.02 -14.65
C VAL A 25 14.68 -1.09 -14.97
N PHE A 26 14.39 -1.98 -15.92
CA PHE A 26 15.30 -3.06 -16.33
C PHE A 26 16.64 -2.54 -16.86
N LYS A 27 16.65 -1.37 -17.49
CA LYS A 27 17.90 -0.73 -17.95
C LYS A 27 18.83 -0.34 -16.80
N TRP A 28 18.28 0.10 -15.68
CA TRP A 28 19.06 0.52 -14.50
C TRP A 28 19.30 -0.63 -13.51
N HIS A 29 18.36 -1.59 -13.46
CA HIS A 29 18.39 -2.75 -12.58
C HIS A 29 18.18 -4.03 -13.40
N PRO A 30 19.21 -4.57 -14.06
CA PRO A 30 19.07 -5.73 -14.96
C PRO A 30 18.57 -7.01 -14.26
N ASN A 31 18.70 -7.08 -12.93
CA ASN A 31 18.20 -8.19 -12.12
C ASN A 31 16.72 -8.01 -11.68
N PHE A 32 16.10 -6.89 -12.07
CA PHE A 32 14.71 -6.65 -11.68
C PHE A 32 13.76 -7.66 -12.30
N MET A 33 13.01 -8.37 -11.44
CA MET A 33 12.06 -9.38 -11.85
C MET A 33 10.63 -8.88 -11.59
N TYR A 34 9.92 -8.53 -12.66
CA TYR A 34 8.49 -8.26 -12.51
C TYR A 34 7.73 -9.55 -12.29
N THR A 35 7.09 -9.67 -11.13
CA THR A 35 6.50 -10.93 -10.64
C THR A 35 5.01 -10.74 -10.37
N PRO A 36 4.13 -10.99 -11.37
CA PRO A 36 2.69 -10.93 -11.17
C PRO A 36 2.18 -12.13 -10.36
N ASN A 37 1.13 -11.91 -9.59
CA ASN A 37 0.42 -12.99 -8.93
C ASN A 37 -0.22 -13.92 -9.97
N GLN A 38 0.06 -15.21 -9.90
CA GLN A 38 -0.47 -16.22 -10.84
C GLN A 38 -1.96 -16.52 -10.57
N VAL A 39 -2.36 -16.40 -9.31
CA VAL A 39 -3.73 -16.54 -8.84
C VAL A 39 -4.04 -15.36 -7.96
N ILE A 40 -5.18 -14.73 -8.18
CA ILE A 40 -5.65 -13.65 -7.32
C ILE A 40 -6.46 -14.28 -6.19
N ASN A 41 -5.90 -14.28 -4.98
CA ASN A 41 -6.63 -14.66 -3.78
C ASN A 41 -7.70 -13.60 -3.49
N TRP A 42 -8.85 -14.06 -2.97
CA TRP A 42 -9.97 -13.19 -2.73
C TRP A 42 -10.70 -13.57 -1.45
N THR A 43 -10.77 -12.63 -0.53
CA THR A 43 -11.50 -12.78 0.73
C THR A 43 -12.60 -11.73 0.81
N GLU A 44 -13.84 -12.17 1.09
CA GLU A 44 -14.97 -11.29 1.33
C GLU A 44 -15.17 -11.05 2.82
N ILE A 45 -15.44 -9.79 3.17
CA ILE A 45 -15.87 -9.44 4.52
C ILE A 45 -17.38 -9.27 4.57
N LYS A 46 -18.01 -9.86 5.58
CA LYS A 46 -19.48 -9.81 5.77
C LYS A 46 -19.90 -8.88 6.90
N LYS A 47 -18.94 -8.46 7.76
CA LYS A 47 -19.19 -7.53 8.84
C LYS A 47 -19.37 -6.10 8.33
N PRO A 48 -20.17 -5.26 8.98
CA PRO A 48 -20.18 -3.82 8.71
C PRO A 48 -18.84 -3.18 9.10
N MET A 49 -18.46 -2.08 8.45
CA MET A 49 -17.18 -1.40 8.66
C MET A 49 -16.96 -0.99 10.13
N SER A 50 -18.02 -0.61 10.83
CA SER A 50 -17.98 -0.26 12.27
C SER A 50 -17.55 -1.42 13.19
N GLU A 51 -17.47 -2.65 12.68
CA GLU A 51 -17.01 -3.82 13.42
C GLU A 51 -15.61 -4.30 12.98
N TRP A 52 -14.98 -3.63 12.01
CA TRP A 52 -13.69 -4.08 11.50
C TRP A 52 -12.54 -3.72 12.43
N LYS A 53 -11.65 -4.69 12.65
CA LYS A 53 -10.28 -4.44 13.09
C LYS A 53 -9.42 -4.21 11.85
N VAL A 54 -8.89 -3.00 11.69
CA VAL A 54 -8.17 -2.57 10.48
C VAL A 54 -6.67 -2.50 10.74
N GLY A 55 -5.91 -3.30 9.99
CA GLY A 55 -4.45 -3.26 9.94
C GLY A 55 -3.92 -2.36 8.84
N LEU A 56 -2.63 -2.03 8.93
CA LEU A 56 -1.89 -1.25 7.94
C LEU A 56 -0.61 -1.98 7.55
N VAL A 57 -0.38 -2.09 6.25
CA VAL A 57 0.90 -2.47 5.67
C VAL A 57 1.31 -1.39 4.67
N SER A 58 2.51 -0.85 4.82
CA SER A 58 3.02 0.18 3.90
C SER A 58 4.36 -0.24 3.32
N SER A 59 4.66 0.20 2.12
CA SER A 59 6.01 0.12 1.54
C SER A 59 6.65 1.50 1.42
N SER A 60 6.46 2.31 2.46
CA SER A 60 7.02 3.66 2.55
C SER A 60 8.48 3.71 3.05
N GLY A 61 9.05 2.59 3.50
CA GLY A 61 10.34 2.60 4.17
C GLY A 61 10.28 3.16 5.60
N ALA A 62 9.08 3.19 6.22
CA ALA A 62 8.89 3.71 7.57
C ALA A 62 9.52 2.77 8.61
N HIS A 63 10.23 3.34 9.58
CA HIS A 63 10.83 2.63 10.70
C HIS A 63 10.94 3.54 11.92
N LEU A 64 11.06 2.95 13.11
CA LEU A 64 11.34 3.75 14.31
C LEU A 64 12.79 4.26 14.27
N ARG A 65 13.02 5.42 14.87
CA ARG A 65 14.37 5.98 15.06
C ARG A 65 15.32 5.01 15.75
N SER A 66 14.81 4.12 16.61
CA SER A 66 15.57 3.09 17.34
C SER A 66 15.80 1.79 16.56
N GLN A 67 15.11 1.61 15.43
CA GLN A 67 15.28 0.42 14.60
C GLN A 67 16.40 0.61 13.56
N LYS A 68 16.93 -0.50 13.05
CA LYS A 68 17.86 -0.47 11.92
C LYS A 68 17.11 0.11 10.70
N PRO A 69 17.63 1.16 10.04
CA PRO A 69 17.06 1.65 8.77
C PRO A 69 17.01 0.55 7.71
N PHE A 70 16.17 0.73 6.70
CA PHE A 70 16.21 -0.12 5.52
C PHE A 70 17.50 0.13 4.72
N ASP A 71 17.97 -0.90 4.01
CA ASP A 71 19.12 -0.80 3.12
C ASP A 71 18.69 -0.15 1.79
N ILE A 72 18.94 1.15 1.67
CA ILE A 72 18.62 1.94 0.47
C ILE A 72 19.76 1.99 -0.55
N VAL A 73 20.89 1.34 -0.27
CA VAL A 73 22.09 1.37 -1.09
C VAL A 73 22.26 0.09 -1.90
N SER A 74 21.76 -1.03 -1.37
CA SER A 74 21.86 -2.33 -2.02
C SER A 74 21.04 -2.39 -3.31
N ASP A 75 21.66 -2.82 -4.40
CA ASP A 75 20.97 -3.13 -5.66
C ASP A 75 20.03 -4.35 -5.53
N GLU A 76 20.17 -5.14 -4.46
CA GLU A 76 19.29 -6.28 -4.14
C GLU A 76 18.02 -5.83 -3.42
N GLY A 77 17.96 -4.57 -2.97
CA GLY A 77 16.88 -4.02 -2.18
C GLY A 77 16.84 -4.58 -0.74
N ASP A 78 15.74 -4.33 -0.05
CA ASP A 78 15.54 -4.82 1.33
C ASP A 78 14.12 -5.43 1.45
N TRP A 79 14.05 -6.75 1.50
CA TRP A 79 12.80 -7.50 1.64
C TRP A 79 12.36 -7.69 3.11
N SER A 80 13.13 -7.17 4.07
CA SER A 80 12.76 -7.20 5.48
C SER A 80 11.62 -6.21 5.80
N TYR A 81 11.02 -6.34 6.99
CA TYR A 81 9.99 -5.43 7.45
C TYR A 81 10.30 -4.83 8.83
N ARG A 82 9.57 -3.78 9.18
CA ARG A 82 9.60 -3.18 10.52
C ARG A 82 8.21 -3.24 11.13
N GLU A 83 8.18 -3.61 12.42
CA GLU A 83 6.98 -3.54 13.25
C GLU A 83 6.91 -2.16 13.90
N ILE A 84 5.83 -1.45 13.70
CA ILE A 84 5.59 -0.12 14.27
C ILE A 84 4.44 -0.26 15.29
N PRO A 85 4.72 -0.21 16.61
CA PRO A 85 3.66 -0.21 17.61
C PRO A 85 2.68 0.94 17.36
N VAL A 86 1.38 0.68 17.47
CA VAL A 86 0.36 1.71 17.17
C VAL A 86 0.41 2.88 18.14
N GLU A 87 0.98 2.71 19.34
CA GLU A 87 1.15 3.80 20.30
C GLU A 87 2.33 4.73 19.99
N THR A 88 3.11 4.44 18.94
CA THR A 88 4.23 5.29 18.51
C THR A 88 3.76 6.70 18.20
N ASP A 89 4.49 7.70 18.69
CA ASP A 89 4.32 9.08 18.21
C ASP A 89 4.78 9.15 16.74
N PRO A 90 3.97 9.67 15.82
CA PRO A 90 4.37 9.82 14.41
C PRO A 90 5.73 10.52 14.21
N LYS A 91 6.15 11.38 15.12
CA LYS A 91 7.45 12.08 15.09
C LYS A 91 8.67 11.16 15.32
N ASP A 92 8.43 9.98 15.88
CA ASP A 92 9.49 8.97 16.10
C ASP A 92 9.63 8.00 14.92
N ILE A 93 8.79 8.16 13.90
CA ILE A 93 8.83 7.38 12.66
C ILE A 93 9.69 8.13 11.65
N MET A 94 10.70 7.44 11.13
CA MET A 94 11.60 7.90 10.06
C MET A 94 11.27 7.17 8.77
N ILE A 95 11.65 7.74 7.64
CA ILE A 95 11.56 7.08 6.33
C ILE A 95 12.97 6.82 5.81
N SER A 96 13.21 5.61 5.32
CA SER A 96 14.40 5.21 4.58
C SER A 96 13.98 4.61 3.24
N ASP A 97 13.90 5.45 2.24
CA ASP A 97 13.67 5.09 0.84
C ASP A 97 14.33 6.16 -0.05
N SER A 98 14.92 5.76 -1.18
CA SER A 98 15.56 6.67 -2.14
C SER A 98 14.84 6.73 -3.48
N HIS A 99 13.68 6.06 -3.62
CA HIS A 99 12.99 5.87 -4.88
C HIS A 99 11.81 6.82 -5.11
N TYR A 100 11.56 7.72 -4.18
CA TYR A 100 10.57 8.79 -4.28
C TYR A 100 10.95 9.96 -3.36
N ASP A 101 10.40 11.14 -3.63
CA ASP A 101 10.52 12.28 -2.73
C ASP A 101 9.62 12.08 -1.49
N HIS A 102 10.23 11.96 -0.32
CA HIS A 102 9.51 11.80 0.96
C HIS A 102 9.62 13.00 1.89
N SER A 103 10.05 14.17 1.37
CA SER A 103 10.25 15.37 2.18
C SER A 103 9.00 15.79 2.96
N ASP A 104 7.82 15.71 2.35
CA ASP A 104 6.56 15.96 3.03
C ASP A 104 6.17 14.85 4.02
N ALA A 105 6.52 13.60 3.71
CA ALA A 105 6.29 12.48 4.63
C ALA A 105 7.22 12.52 5.85
N ASP A 106 8.40 13.13 5.76
CA ASP A 106 9.28 13.40 6.90
C ASP A 106 8.68 14.46 7.85
N LEU A 107 7.79 15.32 7.35
CA LEU A 107 7.05 16.30 8.15
C LEU A 107 5.73 15.74 8.68
N ASP A 108 5.06 14.89 7.90
CA ASP A 108 3.82 14.21 8.27
C ASP A 108 3.76 12.80 7.63
N VAL A 109 4.22 11.83 8.38
CA VAL A 109 4.25 10.43 7.93
C VAL A 109 2.87 9.88 7.54
N ASN A 110 1.78 10.50 8.04
CA ASN A 110 0.41 10.02 7.78
C ASN A 110 0.01 10.13 6.31
N CYS A 111 0.66 10.97 5.50
CA CYS A 111 0.40 11.02 4.07
C CYS A 111 0.73 9.68 3.35
N MET A 112 1.53 8.80 3.99
CA MET A 112 1.94 7.50 3.48
C MET A 112 1.74 6.34 4.45
N PHE A 113 1.96 6.58 5.75
CA PHE A 113 1.80 5.62 6.83
C PHE A 113 0.74 6.14 7.81
N PRO A 114 -0.56 6.01 7.48
CA PRO A 114 -1.67 6.73 8.13
C PRO A 114 -2.01 6.19 9.54
N ILE A 115 -1.01 6.14 10.42
CA ILE A 115 -1.15 5.65 11.80
C ILE A 115 -2.11 6.51 12.62
N LEU A 116 -1.98 7.85 12.56
CA LEU A 116 -2.87 8.75 13.28
C LEU A 116 -4.26 8.74 12.67
N THR A 117 -4.35 8.69 11.35
CA THR A 117 -5.60 8.62 10.61
C THR A 117 -6.45 7.42 11.07
N LEU A 118 -5.86 6.23 11.17
CA LEU A 118 -6.56 5.03 11.62
C LEU A 118 -7.00 5.13 13.09
N LYS A 119 -6.19 5.74 13.98
CA LYS A 119 -6.58 6.01 15.36
C LYS A 119 -7.81 6.93 15.43
N GLU A 120 -7.84 7.99 14.62
CA GLU A 120 -8.99 8.90 14.59
C GLU A 120 -10.24 8.20 14.01
N LEU A 121 -10.11 7.30 13.02
CA LEU A 121 -11.24 6.52 12.54
C LEU A 121 -11.82 5.57 13.60
N VAL A 122 -10.98 5.02 14.50
CA VAL A 122 -11.47 4.27 15.68
C VAL A 122 -12.21 5.19 16.65
N LYS A 123 -11.63 6.34 16.97
CA LYS A 123 -12.22 7.33 17.88
C LYS A 123 -13.57 7.85 17.37
N ASP A 124 -13.69 8.04 16.05
CA ASP A 124 -14.93 8.46 15.40
C ASP A 124 -15.97 7.32 15.25
N GLY A 125 -15.64 6.09 15.67
CA GLY A 125 -16.50 4.92 15.55
C GLY A 125 -16.73 4.44 14.11
N VAL A 126 -15.88 4.85 13.17
CA VAL A 126 -15.95 4.42 11.77
C VAL A 126 -15.47 2.98 11.61
N ILE A 127 -14.42 2.60 12.34
CA ILE A 127 -13.92 1.23 12.49
C ILE A 127 -13.86 0.85 13.97
N SER A 128 -13.91 -0.45 14.26
CA SER A 128 -13.97 -0.95 15.64
C SER A 128 -12.63 -0.76 16.39
N SER A 129 -11.54 -1.16 15.77
CA SER A 129 -10.23 -1.19 16.42
C SER A 129 -9.09 -1.33 15.40
N ILE A 130 -7.86 -1.23 15.90
CA ILE A 130 -6.63 -1.51 15.16
C ILE A 130 -5.81 -2.56 15.91
N PRO A 131 -4.88 -3.30 15.27
CA PRO A 131 -3.99 -4.25 15.93
C PRO A 131 -2.97 -3.53 16.84
N SER A 132 -2.15 -4.28 17.55
CA SER A 132 -1.09 -3.71 18.40
C SER A 132 0.06 -3.08 17.61
N LYS A 133 0.24 -3.51 16.37
CA LYS A 133 1.33 -3.07 15.49
C LYS A 133 0.87 -2.96 14.05
N PHE A 134 1.50 -2.05 13.32
CA PHE A 134 1.47 -1.96 11.87
C PHE A 134 2.80 -2.42 11.27
N TYR A 135 2.81 -2.70 9.98
CA TYR A 135 3.97 -3.25 9.29
C TYR A 135 4.43 -2.34 8.16
N SER A 136 5.73 -2.11 8.11
CA SER A 136 6.36 -1.32 7.06
C SER A 136 7.43 -2.13 6.34
N PHE A 137 7.46 -2.02 5.03
CA PHE A 137 8.48 -2.53 4.13
C PHE A 137 9.17 -1.37 3.42
N MET A 138 10.33 -1.62 2.84
CA MET A 138 10.87 -0.82 1.75
C MET A 138 10.28 -1.33 0.44
N GLY A 139 9.98 -0.42 -0.49
CA GLY A 139 9.27 -0.81 -1.71
C GLY A 139 10.14 -1.42 -2.79
N PHE A 140 11.44 -1.11 -2.80
CA PHE A 140 12.36 -1.64 -3.80
C PHE A 140 12.84 -3.04 -3.41
N VAL A 141 12.16 -4.05 -3.98
CA VAL A 141 12.52 -5.47 -3.87
C VAL A 141 12.60 -6.04 -5.29
N PRO A 142 13.76 -5.90 -5.95
CA PRO A 142 13.91 -6.26 -7.36
C PRO A 142 13.79 -7.77 -7.63
N VAL A 143 14.15 -8.61 -6.65
CA VAL A 143 13.99 -10.07 -6.69
C VAL A 143 13.11 -10.49 -5.52
N PRO A 144 11.78 -10.65 -5.72
CA PRO A 144 10.84 -10.79 -4.61
C PRO A 144 10.73 -12.21 -4.02
N GLN A 145 11.65 -13.11 -4.30
CA GLN A 145 11.57 -14.51 -3.85
C GLN A 145 11.52 -14.64 -2.32
N ASP A 146 12.41 -13.94 -1.61
CA ASP A 146 12.46 -14.00 -0.13
C ASP A 146 11.27 -13.25 0.50
N LEU A 147 10.82 -12.16 -0.13
CA LEU A 147 9.57 -11.50 0.25
C LEU A 147 8.39 -12.49 0.18
N ILE A 148 8.26 -13.23 -0.92
CA ILE A 148 7.16 -14.18 -1.17
C ILE A 148 7.20 -15.37 -0.21
N THR A 149 8.41 -15.89 0.08
CA THR A 149 8.56 -17.15 0.82
C THR A 149 8.77 -16.97 2.32
N GLN A 150 9.13 -15.78 2.76
CA GLN A 150 9.50 -15.52 4.17
C GLN A 150 8.69 -14.37 4.76
N THR A 151 9.00 -13.11 4.42
CA THR A 151 8.52 -11.96 5.19
C THR A 151 7.05 -11.62 4.96
N ALA A 152 6.52 -11.75 3.76
CA ALA A 152 5.10 -11.50 3.52
C ALA A 152 4.19 -12.54 4.18
N PRO A 153 4.48 -13.87 4.11
CA PRO A 153 3.75 -14.89 4.88
C PRO A 153 3.84 -14.68 6.41
N GLU A 154 5.02 -14.27 6.91
CA GLU A 154 5.19 -13.99 8.35
C GLU A 154 4.29 -12.82 8.80
N VAL A 155 4.26 -11.73 8.05
CA VAL A 155 3.39 -10.58 8.35
C VAL A 155 1.93 -10.96 8.22
N ALA A 156 1.55 -11.73 7.20
CA ALA A 156 0.18 -12.20 7.03
C ALA A 156 -0.28 -13.06 8.24
N GLN A 157 0.58 -13.95 8.75
CA GLN A 157 0.29 -14.75 9.93
C GLN A 157 0.16 -13.89 11.19
N LYS A 158 1.05 -12.91 11.41
CA LYS A 158 0.95 -11.98 12.56
C LYS A 158 -0.35 -11.18 12.56
N LEU A 159 -0.81 -10.75 11.38
CA LEU A 159 -2.11 -10.07 11.22
C LEU A 159 -3.28 -11.01 11.54
N ALA A 160 -3.20 -12.28 11.11
CA ALA A 160 -4.21 -13.28 11.40
C ALA A 160 -4.27 -13.63 12.92
N ASP A 161 -3.11 -13.76 13.57
CA ASP A 161 -3.03 -14.02 15.00
C ASP A 161 -3.66 -12.91 15.85
N GLU A 162 -3.56 -11.65 15.40
CA GLU A 162 -4.25 -10.52 16.01
C GLU A 162 -5.73 -10.39 15.57
N LYS A 163 -6.23 -11.31 14.74
CA LYS A 163 -7.62 -11.32 14.23
C LYS A 163 -7.97 -10.01 13.50
N VAL A 164 -7.07 -9.55 12.66
CA VAL A 164 -7.32 -8.42 11.77
C VAL A 164 -8.36 -8.83 10.72
N ASP A 165 -9.37 -8.01 10.52
CA ASP A 165 -10.44 -8.26 9.54
C ASP A 165 -10.10 -7.69 8.16
N VAL A 166 -9.49 -6.51 8.14
CA VAL A 166 -9.18 -5.75 6.93
C VAL A 166 -7.78 -5.18 7.02
N VAL A 167 -7.05 -5.19 5.92
CA VAL A 167 -5.76 -4.48 5.81
C VAL A 167 -5.84 -3.45 4.69
N ILE A 168 -5.50 -2.19 5.02
CA ILE A 168 -5.19 -1.17 4.01
C ILE A 168 -3.70 -1.20 3.69
N LEU A 169 -3.36 -1.10 2.39
CA LEU A 169 -1.96 -1.09 1.93
C LEU A 169 -1.66 0.22 1.20
N THR A 170 -0.51 0.84 1.52
CA THR A 170 -0.13 2.17 1.02
C THR A 170 1.26 2.15 0.37
N PRO A 171 1.39 2.28 -0.97
CA PRO A 171 2.66 2.27 -1.68
C PRO A 171 3.39 3.61 -1.60
N GLY A 172 4.72 3.59 -1.51
CA GLY A 172 5.56 4.79 -1.58
C GLY A 172 5.93 5.17 -3.02
N CYS A 173 6.59 4.27 -3.72
CA CYS A 173 7.23 4.46 -5.02
C CYS A 173 6.59 3.61 -6.14
N ALA A 174 7.22 3.59 -7.32
CA ALA A 174 6.76 2.79 -8.46
C ALA A 174 6.87 1.28 -8.18
N VAL A 175 8.05 0.77 -7.81
CA VAL A 175 8.27 -0.65 -7.51
C VAL A 175 7.46 -1.10 -6.29
N CYS A 176 7.15 -0.18 -5.39
CA CYS A 176 6.27 -0.39 -4.24
C CYS A 176 4.94 -1.06 -4.60
N HIS A 177 4.40 -0.77 -5.80
CA HIS A 177 3.14 -1.35 -6.26
C HIS A 177 3.27 -2.86 -6.50
N GLN A 178 4.42 -3.35 -6.99
CA GLN A 178 4.69 -4.78 -7.06
C GLN A 178 4.82 -5.40 -5.68
N THR A 179 5.68 -4.85 -4.84
CA THR A 179 5.95 -5.36 -3.49
C THR A 179 4.65 -5.49 -2.69
N LEU A 180 3.85 -4.42 -2.64
CA LEU A 180 2.57 -4.46 -1.92
C LEU A 180 1.52 -5.32 -2.60
N GLY A 181 1.49 -5.39 -3.93
CA GLY A 181 0.54 -6.26 -4.63
C GLY A 181 0.78 -7.74 -4.36
N ILE A 182 2.05 -8.14 -4.20
CA ILE A 182 2.44 -9.50 -3.75
C ILE A 182 2.00 -9.72 -2.30
N ILE A 183 2.34 -8.80 -1.40
CA ILE A 183 1.97 -8.88 0.03
C ILE A 183 0.45 -8.93 0.18
N GLN A 184 -0.27 -8.08 -0.54
CA GLN A 184 -1.73 -8.04 -0.54
C GLN A 184 -2.33 -9.41 -0.88
N ASN A 185 -1.85 -10.03 -1.94
CA ASN A 185 -2.35 -11.33 -2.39
C ASN A 185 -2.08 -12.44 -1.36
N ILE A 186 -0.94 -12.39 -0.68
CA ILE A 186 -0.59 -13.35 0.39
C ILE A 186 -1.50 -13.16 1.61
N ILE A 187 -1.78 -11.91 2.00
CA ILE A 187 -2.69 -11.58 3.11
C ILE A 187 -4.12 -12.07 2.80
N GLU A 188 -4.61 -11.89 1.57
CA GLU A 188 -5.90 -12.45 1.16
C GLU A 188 -5.93 -13.98 1.24
N GLY A 189 -4.80 -14.62 0.94
CA GLY A 189 -4.65 -16.08 1.00
C GLY A 189 -4.78 -16.67 2.40
N VAL A 190 -4.59 -15.89 3.46
CA VAL A 190 -4.82 -16.33 4.85
C VAL A 190 -6.20 -15.92 5.39
N GLY A 191 -7.09 -15.41 4.53
CA GLY A 191 -8.47 -15.11 4.87
C GLY A 191 -8.72 -13.69 5.43
N ILE A 192 -7.80 -12.75 5.21
CA ILE A 192 -7.96 -11.34 5.60
C ILE A 192 -8.31 -10.53 4.36
N THR A 193 -9.37 -9.75 4.43
CA THR A 193 -9.77 -8.84 3.34
C THR A 193 -8.79 -7.67 3.22
N THR A 194 -8.45 -7.27 2.01
CA THR A 194 -7.49 -6.18 1.81
C THR A 194 -7.99 -5.13 0.82
N ILE A 195 -7.44 -3.93 0.88
CA ILE A 195 -7.51 -2.94 -0.19
C ILE A 195 -6.20 -2.15 -0.25
N MET A 196 -5.68 -1.94 -1.46
CA MET A 196 -4.48 -1.15 -1.68
C MET A 196 -4.86 0.20 -2.30
N THR A 197 -4.26 1.30 -1.81
CA THR A 197 -4.23 2.52 -2.62
C THR A 197 -3.24 2.35 -3.77
N THR A 198 -3.47 3.00 -4.88
CA THR A 198 -2.51 3.01 -6.00
C THR A 198 -2.37 4.40 -6.58
N LEU A 199 -1.14 4.78 -6.88
CA LEU A 199 -0.78 6.03 -7.55
C LEU A 199 -0.47 5.80 -9.03
N LYS A 200 -0.27 4.52 -9.40
CA LYS A 200 0.08 4.06 -10.75
C LYS A 200 -0.74 2.82 -11.11
N PRO A 201 -1.96 2.98 -11.58
CA PRO A 201 -2.84 1.86 -11.89
C PRO A 201 -2.25 0.92 -12.94
N GLU A 202 -1.43 1.42 -13.88
CA GLU A 202 -0.72 0.63 -14.88
C GLU A 202 0.22 -0.41 -14.27
N LEU A 203 0.83 -0.12 -13.10
CA LEU A 203 1.69 -1.06 -12.39
C LEU A 203 0.83 -2.06 -11.61
N THR A 204 -0.16 -1.56 -10.90
CA THR A 204 -1.06 -2.35 -10.05
C THR A 204 -1.86 -3.39 -10.85
N GLU A 205 -2.35 -3.01 -12.05
CA GLU A 205 -3.04 -3.94 -12.95
C GLU A 205 -2.18 -5.14 -13.31
N GLN A 206 -0.91 -4.90 -13.63
CA GLN A 206 -0.01 -5.96 -14.09
C GLN A 206 0.48 -6.87 -12.94
N VAL A 207 0.42 -6.42 -11.69
CA VAL A 207 0.73 -7.27 -10.53
C VAL A 207 -0.42 -8.25 -10.23
N HIS A 208 -1.61 -8.02 -10.77
CA HIS A 208 -2.81 -8.81 -10.49
C HIS A 208 -3.18 -8.78 -9.00
N VAL A 209 -3.54 -7.59 -8.52
CA VAL A 209 -3.95 -7.39 -7.12
C VAL A 209 -5.43 -7.75 -6.89
N PRO A 210 -5.83 -8.12 -5.68
CA PRO A 210 -7.25 -8.37 -5.34
C PRO A 210 -8.14 -7.16 -5.62
N ARG A 211 -7.86 -6.02 -5.01
CA ARG A 211 -8.60 -4.77 -5.20
C ARG A 211 -7.77 -3.54 -4.90
N ALA A 212 -8.02 -2.45 -5.62
CA ALA A 212 -7.30 -1.20 -5.38
C ALA A 212 -8.16 0.05 -5.58
N ALA A 213 -7.76 1.13 -4.88
CA ALA A 213 -8.30 2.47 -5.01
C ALA A 213 -7.27 3.38 -5.68
N TYR A 214 -7.56 3.91 -6.86
CA TYR A 214 -6.65 4.78 -7.59
C TYR A 214 -6.79 6.24 -7.15
N LEU A 215 -5.74 6.76 -6.53
CA LEU A 215 -5.54 8.17 -6.22
C LEU A 215 -4.64 8.79 -7.31
N LYS A 216 -5.14 9.80 -8.01
CA LYS A 216 -4.33 10.54 -8.98
C LYS A 216 -3.45 11.57 -8.26
N TYR A 217 -2.55 11.06 -7.42
CA TYR A 217 -1.61 11.81 -6.61
C TYR A 217 -0.17 11.46 -7.01
N PRO A 218 0.83 12.30 -6.69
CA PRO A 218 2.23 11.94 -6.85
C PRO A 218 2.66 10.84 -5.88
N TYR A 219 3.83 10.25 -6.10
CA TYR A 219 4.45 9.36 -5.11
C TYR A 219 4.64 10.12 -3.78
N GLY A 220 4.60 9.40 -2.67
CA GLY A 220 4.70 10.02 -1.36
C GLY A 220 3.36 10.41 -0.71
N TYR A 221 2.20 10.26 -1.42
CA TYR A 221 0.90 10.73 -0.93
C TYR A 221 -0.21 9.69 -1.05
N SER A 222 0.11 8.45 -0.75
CA SER A 222 -0.82 7.32 -0.93
C SER A 222 -1.98 7.27 0.07
N ALA A 223 -1.96 8.10 1.12
CA ALA A 223 -3.06 8.25 2.06
C ALA A 223 -3.63 9.70 2.13
N GLY A 224 -3.10 10.61 1.29
CA GLY A 224 -3.57 12.00 1.23
C GLY A 224 -2.46 13.02 1.37
N PRO A 225 -2.76 14.33 1.31
CA PRO A 225 -1.78 15.39 1.45
C PRO A 225 -1.21 15.45 2.87
N ALA A 226 0.06 15.85 2.99
CA ALA A 226 0.71 16.05 4.28
C ALA A 226 0.05 17.22 5.04
N ASN A 227 0.05 17.15 6.38
CA ASN A 227 -0.50 18.15 7.29
C ASN A 227 -2.01 18.41 7.10
N ASP A 228 -2.74 17.52 6.44
CA ASP A 228 -4.19 17.59 6.30
C ASP A 228 -4.87 16.28 6.77
N LEU A 229 -4.90 16.11 8.09
CA LEU A 229 -5.51 14.94 8.73
C LEU A 229 -6.98 14.74 8.34
N ASN A 230 -7.72 15.81 8.09
CA ASN A 230 -9.13 15.70 7.69
C ASN A 230 -9.26 15.10 6.29
N MET A 231 -8.44 15.55 5.35
CA MET A 231 -8.42 14.96 4.00
C MET A 231 -7.90 13.52 4.03
N GLN A 232 -6.85 13.23 4.80
CA GLN A 232 -6.33 11.87 4.99
C GLN A 232 -7.41 10.94 5.57
N LYS A 233 -8.16 11.39 6.59
CA LYS A 233 -9.30 10.64 7.16
C LYS A 233 -10.37 10.38 6.11
N THR A 234 -10.73 11.40 5.34
CA THR A 234 -11.74 11.28 4.28
C THR A 234 -11.31 10.26 3.23
N ILE A 235 -10.07 10.37 2.73
CA ILE A 235 -9.54 9.46 1.72
C ILE A 235 -9.48 8.02 2.24
N VAL A 236 -8.88 7.80 3.43
CA VAL A 236 -8.74 6.44 3.99
C VAL A 236 -10.10 5.81 4.27
N LYS A 237 -11.05 6.57 4.81
CA LYS A 237 -12.43 6.11 5.02
C LYS A 237 -13.08 5.69 3.69
N ASP A 238 -13.05 6.55 2.68
CA ASP A 238 -13.65 6.29 1.38
C ASP A 238 -12.99 5.09 0.66
N VAL A 239 -11.67 4.91 0.83
CA VAL A 239 -10.95 3.72 0.35
C VAL A 239 -11.48 2.45 1.03
N LEU A 240 -11.67 2.46 2.34
CA LEU A 240 -12.23 1.32 3.08
C LEU A 240 -13.70 1.03 2.65
N GLU A 241 -14.49 2.07 2.38
CA GLU A 241 -15.87 1.94 1.88
C GLU A 241 -15.98 1.27 0.51
N LEU A 242 -14.89 1.20 -0.28
CA LEU A 242 -14.88 0.46 -1.54
C LEU A 242 -14.91 -1.06 -1.37
N ILE A 243 -14.43 -1.58 -0.24
CA ILE A 243 -14.32 -3.03 -0.03
C ILE A 243 -15.65 -3.77 -0.28
N PRO A 244 -16.76 -3.36 0.33
CA PRO A 244 -18.05 -4.03 0.08
C PRO A 244 -18.63 -3.72 -1.32
N VAL A 245 -18.09 -2.73 -2.04
CA VAL A 245 -18.57 -2.32 -3.37
C VAL A 245 -17.88 -3.10 -4.49
N ILE A 246 -16.57 -3.36 -4.34
CA ILE A 246 -15.80 -4.12 -5.33
C ILE A 246 -16.15 -5.60 -5.20
N LYS A 247 -16.65 -6.19 -6.31
CA LYS A 247 -17.13 -7.58 -6.35
C LYS A 247 -16.28 -8.51 -7.19
N GLU A 248 -15.36 -7.96 -7.97
CA GLU A 248 -14.53 -8.73 -8.89
C GLU A 248 -13.05 -8.55 -8.57
N PRO A 249 -12.27 -9.63 -8.47
CA PRO A 249 -10.83 -9.57 -8.32
C PRO A 249 -10.16 -8.76 -9.44
N GLY A 250 -9.07 -8.07 -9.11
CA GLY A 250 -8.33 -7.24 -10.05
C GLY A 250 -9.01 -5.92 -10.39
N SER A 251 -10.06 -5.52 -9.65
CA SER A 251 -10.73 -4.24 -9.89
C SER A 251 -9.99 -3.08 -9.25
N ILE A 252 -9.82 -2.00 -10.02
CA ILE A 252 -9.25 -0.73 -9.57
C ILE A 252 -10.31 0.35 -9.71
N VAL A 253 -10.65 1.00 -8.61
CA VAL A 253 -11.65 2.08 -8.58
C VAL A 253 -10.94 3.42 -8.52
N LYS A 254 -11.22 4.30 -9.47
CA LYS A 254 -10.70 5.67 -9.47
C LYS A 254 -11.44 6.52 -8.46
N MET A 255 -10.67 7.11 -7.54
CA MET A 255 -11.17 8.03 -6.53
C MET A 255 -11.41 9.43 -7.10
N PRO A 256 -12.38 10.19 -6.57
CA PRO A 256 -12.75 11.50 -7.09
C PRO A 256 -11.78 12.62 -6.70
N TYR A 257 -10.68 12.28 -6.05
CA TYR A 257 -9.73 13.26 -5.51
C TYR A 257 -8.77 13.75 -6.58
N ARG A 258 -8.42 15.05 -6.48
CA ARG A 258 -7.41 15.70 -7.32
C ARG A 258 -6.30 16.26 -6.44
N TRP A 259 -5.08 16.11 -6.89
CA TRP A 259 -3.94 16.73 -6.27
C TRP A 259 -3.97 18.26 -6.50
N HIS A 260 -3.84 19.03 -5.44
CA HIS A 260 -3.79 20.51 -5.46
C HIS A 260 -2.47 21.06 -4.93
N GLY A 261 -1.52 20.19 -4.54
CA GLY A 261 -0.19 20.60 -4.10
C GLY A 261 0.73 20.96 -5.28
N HIS A 262 1.84 21.61 -4.98
CA HIS A 262 2.91 21.84 -5.94
C HIS A 262 3.67 20.52 -6.14
N ILE A 263 3.92 20.17 -7.40
CA ILE A 263 4.89 19.15 -7.80
C ILE A 263 6.12 19.97 -8.18
N GLU A 264 7.17 19.98 -7.35
CA GLU A 264 8.46 20.56 -7.72
C GLU A 264 9.17 19.69 -8.74
#